data_06894e24439f0a7acb53c44a40291a18
#
_entry.id   06894e24439f0a7acb53c44a40291a18
#
_cell.length_a   1.000
_cell.length_b   1.000
_cell.length_c   1.000
_cell.angle_alpha   90.00
_cell.angle_beta   90.00
_cell.angle_gamma   90.00
#
_symmetry.space_group_name_H-M   'P 1'
#
loop_
_entity.id
_entity.type
_entity.pdbx_description
1 polymer ?
#
loop_
_entity_poly.entity_id
_entity_poly.type
_entity_poly.pdbx_seq_one_letter_code
_entity_poly.pdbx_strand_id
1 'polypeptide(L)'
;RKRGTLQPYIAATLQVQDERVLVDRHLPPEPLPTDPEAPVYVDTRSVKNPTTKGRNVRHRVAASKGWSARFNITWDKTVVSRGEMEQALMDAGMLVGIGDGRSIGFGRFTVEEFQLVTDR
;
A
#
# COMPACT_ATOMS: atom_id res chain seq x y z
N ARG A 1 7.21 3.53 25.89
CA ARG A 1 7.88 2.85 24.77
C ARG A 1 8.28 3.85 23.70
N LYS A 2 9.53 3.80 23.29
CA LYS A 2 10.01 4.67 22.24
C LYS A 2 9.49 4.21 20.88
N ARG A 3 9.26 5.17 19.99
CA ARG A 3 8.71 4.88 18.67
C ARG A 3 9.57 3.86 17.89
N GLY A 4 10.88 3.99 17.95
CA GLY A 4 11.78 3.12 17.22
C GLY A 4 11.73 1.66 17.65
N THR A 5 11.11 1.35 18.79
CA THR A 5 11.01 -0.03 19.27
C THR A 5 9.70 -0.70 18.87
N LEU A 6 8.79 -0.01 18.19
CA LEU A 6 7.50 -0.61 17.81
C LEU A 6 7.60 -1.55 16.62
N GLN A 7 8.52 -1.27 15.69
CA GLN A 7 8.58 -2.02 14.44
C GLN A 7 8.66 -3.53 14.63
N PRO A 8 9.55 -4.07 15.48
CA PRO A 8 9.60 -5.52 15.63
C PRO A 8 8.32 -6.11 16.23
N TYR A 9 7.65 -5.37 17.10
CA TYR A 9 6.40 -5.86 17.70
C TYR A 9 5.26 -5.84 16.68
N ILE A 10 5.21 -4.84 15.84
CA ILE A 10 4.23 -4.78 14.76
C ILE A 10 4.49 -5.91 13.77
N ALA A 11 5.74 -6.08 13.36
CA ALA A 11 6.11 -7.13 12.40
C ALA A 11 5.79 -8.52 12.94
N ALA A 12 5.92 -8.73 14.25
CA ALA A 12 5.67 -10.02 14.84
C ALA A 12 4.19 -10.36 14.97
N THR A 13 3.33 -9.35 15.13
CA THR A 13 1.93 -9.60 15.48
C THR A 13 0.93 -9.20 14.40
N LEU A 14 1.32 -8.31 13.48
CA LEU A 14 0.40 -7.80 12.47
C LEU A 14 0.13 -8.84 11.39
N GLN A 15 -1.13 -9.05 11.08
CA GLN A 15 -1.54 -9.91 9.97
C GLN A 15 -2.64 -9.21 9.18
N VAL A 16 -2.51 -9.24 7.88
CA VAL A 16 -3.56 -8.78 6.98
C VAL A 16 -4.48 -9.95 6.72
N GLN A 17 -5.76 -9.79 7.07
CA GLN A 17 -6.72 -10.89 7.00
C GLN A 17 -7.20 -11.15 5.58
N ASP A 18 -7.18 -10.14 4.74
CA ASP A 18 -7.67 -10.26 3.38
C ASP A 18 -6.63 -10.90 2.48
N GLU A 19 -7.02 -11.96 1.80
CA GLU A 19 -6.16 -12.60 0.80
C GLU A 19 -5.92 -11.66 -0.36
N ARG A 20 -6.93 -10.86 -0.68
CA ARG A 20 -6.86 -9.85 -1.74
C ARG A 20 -7.43 -8.54 -1.22
N VAL A 21 -6.71 -7.47 -1.43
CA VAL A 21 -7.19 -6.13 -1.10
C VAL A 21 -7.67 -5.50 -2.40
N LEU A 22 -8.95 -5.19 -2.46
CA LEU A 22 -9.57 -4.67 -3.68
C LEU A 22 -9.59 -3.15 -3.67
N VAL A 23 -9.04 -2.57 -4.72
CA VAL A 23 -9.09 -1.13 -4.94
C VAL A 23 -10.41 -0.81 -5.64
N ASP A 24 -10.95 0.38 -5.39
CA ASP A 24 -12.24 0.82 -5.94
C ASP A 24 -12.18 1.18 -7.42
N ARG A 25 -11.42 0.41 -8.19
CA ARG A 25 -11.25 0.63 -9.63
C ARG A 25 -11.47 -0.67 -10.36
N HIS A 26 -11.99 -0.56 -11.58
CA HIS A 26 -12.25 -1.72 -12.43
C HIS A 26 -11.47 -1.59 -13.72
N LEU A 27 -11.00 -2.73 -14.22
CA LEU A 27 -10.32 -2.75 -15.51
C LEU A 27 -11.35 -2.60 -16.61
N PRO A 28 -11.15 -1.66 -17.56
CA PRO A 28 -12.05 -1.53 -18.69
C PRO A 28 -11.89 -2.70 -19.67
N PRO A 29 -12.91 -2.99 -20.50
CA PRO A 29 -12.78 -4.08 -21.46
C PRO A 29 -11.85 -3.78 -22.63
N GLU A 30 -11.60 -2.50 -22.91
CA GLU A 30 -10.69 -2.11 -23.99
C GLU A 30 -9.27 -1.93 -23.43
N PRO A 31 -8.25 -1.79 -24.30
CA PRO A 31 -6.89 -1.57 -23.84
C PRO A 31 -6.78 -0.37 -22.90
N LEU A 32 -5.91 -0.51 -21.90
CA LEU A 32 -5.74 0.53 -20.90
C LEU A 32 -5.05 1.76 -21.49
N PRO A 33 -5.50 2.97 -21.12
CA PRO A 33 -4.82 4.19 -21.56
C PRO A 33 -3.48 4.36 -20.84
N THR A 34 -2.66 5.25 -21.36
CA THR A 34 -1.40 5.62 -20.73
C THR A 34 -1.50 6.93 -19.96
N ASP A 35 -2.68 7.58 -19.99
CA ASP A 35 -2.90 8.85 -19.32
C ASP A 35 -3.03 8.65 -17.82
N PRO A 36 -2.13 9.26 -17.01
CA PRO A 36 -2.19 9.10 -15.56
C PRO A 36 -3.42 9.74 -14.91
N GLU A 37 -4.20 10.49 -15.65
CA GLU A 37 -5.48 11.02 -15.15
C GLU A 37 -6.61 10.02 -15.28
N ALA A 38 -6.44 8.97 -16.07
CA ALA A 38 -7.47 7.94 -16.22
C ALA A 38 -7.56 7.12 -14.92
N PRO A 39 -8.76 6.60 -14.59
CA PRO A 39 -8.93 5.85 -13.33
C PRO A 39 -7.97 4.67 -13.20
N VAL A 40 -7.72 3.96 -14.30
CA VAL A 40 -6.74 2.89 -14.37
C VAL A 40 -5.94 3.11 -15.65
N TYR A 41 -4.63 3.03 -15.54
CA TYR A 41 -3.77 3.30 -16.70
C TYR A 41 -2.53 2.42 -16.64
N VAL A 42 -1.78 2.42 -17.74
CA VAL A 42 -0.49 1.72 -17.80
C VAL A 42 0.62 2.74 -17.61
N ASP A 43 1.41 2.54 -16.56
CA ASP A 43 2.62 3.33 -16.32
C ASP A 43 3.79 2.60 -16.95
N THR A 44 4.51 3.31 -17.82
CA THR A 44 5.65 2.74 -18.53
C THR A 44 6.90 3.50 -18.14
N ARG A 45 7.89 2.78 -17.63
CA ARG A 45 9.15 3.40 -17.20
C ARG A 45 10.32 2.54 -17.62
N SER A 46 11.44 3.21 -17.88
CA SER A 46 12.71 2.56 -18.10
C SER A 46 13.39 2.37 -16.75
N VAL A 47 13.76 1.14 -16.45
CA VAL A 47 14.46 0.82 -15.20
C VAL A 47 15.81 0.22 -15.50
N LYS A 48 16.80 0.59 -14.69
CA LYS A 48 18.15 0.09 -14.85
C LYS A 48 18.29 -1.29 -14.23
N ASN A 49 18.87 -2.21 -14.99
CA ASN A 49 19.15 -3.54 -14.48
C ASN A 49 20.46 -3.48 -13.69
N PRO A 50 20.45 -3.77 -12.40
CA PRO A 50 21.68 -3.65 -11.59
C PRO A 50 22.75 -4.68 -11.96
N THR A 51 22.36 -5.79 -12.55
CA THR A 51 23.32 -6.84 -12.92
C THR A 51 23.99 -6.54 -14.26
N THR A 52 23.20 -6.23 -15.29
CA THR A 52 23.72 -6.03 -16.64
C THR A 52 24.06 -4.58 -16.95
N LYS A 53 23.62 -3.66 -16.10
CA LYS A 53 23.76 -2.22 -16.30
C LYS A 53 22.97 -1.68 -17.49
N GLY A 54 22.22 -2.55 -18.16
CA GLY A 54 21.32 -2.14 -19.23
C GLY A 54 20.02 -1.59 -18.67
N ARG A 55 19.16 -1.11 -19.56
CA ARG A 55 17.84 -0.60 -19.18
C ARG A 55 16.75 -1.48 -19.73
N ASN A 56 15.75 -1.72 -18.91
CA ASN A 56 14.56 -2.46 -19.31
C ASN A 56 13.36 -1.55 -19.21
N VAL A 57 12.40 -1.78 -20.09
CA VAL A 57 11.12 -1.06 -20.03
C VAL A 57 10.18 -1.89 -19.16
N ARG A 58 9.58 -1.24 -18.18
CA ARG A 58 8.64 -1.89 -17.28
C ARG A 58 7.26 -1.26 -17.41
N HIS A 59 6.25 -2.10 -17.58
CA HIS A 59 4.87 -1.67 -17.68
C HIS A 59 4.14 -2.12 -16.41
N ARG A 60 3.38 -1.20 -15.79
CA ARG A 60 2.59 -1.50 -14.60
C ARG A 60 1.18 -1.01 -14.80
N VAL A 61 0.23 -1.78 -14.30
CA VAL A 61 -1.15 -1.30 -14.21
C VAL A 61 -1.24 -0.45 -12.95
N ALA A 62 -1.71 0.78 -13.09
CA ALA A 62 -1.74 1.73 -11.99
C ALA A 62 -3.13 2.32 -11.82
N ALA A 63 -3.46 2.70 -10.58
CA ALA A 63 -4.67 3.45 -10.28
C ALA A 63 -4.29 4.90 -10.04
N SER A 64 -5.05 5.82 -10.61
CA SER A 64 -4.78 7.24 -10.46
C SER A 64 -5.12 7.72 -9.05
N LYS A 65 -4.72 8.94 -8.72
CA LYS A 65 -5.02 9.55 -7.42
C LYS A 65 -6.52 9.43 -7.12
N GLY A 66 -6.82 9.27 -5.85
CA GLY A 66 -8.20 9.14 -5.40
C GLY A 66 -8.66 7.70 -5.26
N TRP A 67 -7.78 6.75 -5.52
CA TRP A 67 -8.13 5.34 -5.28
C TRP A 67 -8.35 5.09 -3.79
N SER A 68 -9.18 4.11 -3.49
CA SER A 68 -9.39 3.70 -2.10
C SER A 68 -9.50 2.18 -2.03
N ALA A 69 -9.22 1.66 -0.87
CA ALA A 69 -9.29 0.24 -0.61
C ALA A 69 -9.61 0.02 0.87
N ARG A 70 -10.20 -1.13 1.15
CA ARG A 70 -10.52 -1.51 2.53
C ARG A 70 -9.92 -2.88 2.78
N PHE A 71 -9.32 -3.04 3.95
CA PHE A 71 -8.81 -4.33 4.35
C PHE A 71 -8.84 -4.46 5.87
N ASN A 72 -8.73 -5.69 6.33
CA ASN A 72 -8.78 -6.00 7.75
C ASN A 72 -7.43 -6.51 8.23
N ILE A 73 -7.02 -6.03 9.40
CA ILE A 73 -5.78 -6.47 10.01
C ILE A 73 -6.06 -6.95 11.42
N THR A 74 -5.23 -7.82 11.90
CA THR A 74 -5.25 -8.24 13.30
C THR A 74 -3.85 -8.06 13.88
N TRP A 75 -3.80 -7.80 15.16
CA TRP A 75 -2.53 -7.71 15.88
C TRP A 75 -2.80 -7.91 17.38
N ASP A 76 -1.74 -8.08 18.14
CA ASP A 76 -1.83 -8.28 19.58
C ASP A 76 -1.86 -6.93 20.28
N LYS A 77 -3.02 -6.55 20.81
CA LYS A 77 -3.21 -5.26 21.47
C LYS A 77 -2.48 -5.15 22.81
N THR A 78 -2.05 -6.28 23.37
CA THR A 78 -1.27 -6.22 24.59
C THR A 78 0.17 -5.79 24.32
N VAL A 79 0.61 -5.92 23.07
CA VAL A 79 1.97 -5.56 22.66
C VAL A 79 1.98 -4.19 21.99
N VAL A 80 1.00 -3.94 21.11
CA VAL A 80 0.88 -2.67 20.39
C VAL A 80 -0.53 -2.16 20.61
N SER A 81 -0.66 -0.96 21.18
CA SER A 81 -1.97 -0.38 21.45
C SER A 81 -2.67 0.02 20.15
N ARG A 82 -3.99 0.25 20.24
CA ARG A 82 -4.75 0.72 19.10
C ARG A 82 -4.20 2.04 18.55
N GLY A 83 -3.90 2.97 19.44
CA GLY A 83 -3.36 4.27 19.01
C GLY A 83 -2.01 4.15 18.35
N GLU A 84 -1.17 3.26 18.86
CA GLU A 84 0.13 3.02 18.26
C GLU A 84 0.00 2.38 16.88
N MET A 85 -0.92 1.43 16.72
CA MET A 85 -1.13 0.80 15.43
C MET A 85 -1.71 1.78 14.42
N GLU A 86 -2.67 2.60 14.84
CA GLU A 86 -3.27 3.59 13.96
C GLU A 86 -2.20 4.57 13.47
N GLN A 87 -1.36 5.06 14.38
CA GLN A 87 -0.29 5.99 14.02
C GLN A 87 0.71 5.33 13.08
N ALA A 88 1.04 4.06 13.33
CA ALA A 88 1.98 3.33 12.48
C ALA A 88 1.43 3.19 11.06
N LEU A 89 0.13 2.94 10.91
CA LEU A 89 -0.48 2.84 9.60
C LEU A 89 -0.50 4.17 8.88
N MET A 90 -0.77 5.26 9.60
CA MET A 90 -0.75 6.59 9.02
C MET A 90 0.65 6.95 8.54
N ASP A 91 1.67 6.65 9.34
CA ASP A 91 3.07 6.89 8.97
C ASP A 91 3.46 6.03 7.77
N ALA A 92 3.05 4.77 7.76
CA ALA A 92 3.36 3.87 6.65
C ALA A 92 2.77 4.39 5.34
N GLY A 93 1.54 4.89 5.39
CA GLY A 93 0.90 5.44 4.19
C GLY A 93 1.60 6.68 3.67
N MET A 94 1.98 7.56 4.58
CA MET A 94 2.61 8.83 4.21
C MET A 94 4.06 8.64 3.76
N LEU A 95 4.80 7.75 4.42
CA LEU A 95 6.24 7.66 4.23
C LEU A 95 6.69 6.51 3.36
N VAL A 96 5.91 5.45 3.28
CA VAL A 96 6.31 4.22 2.59
C VAL A 96 5.39 3.87 1.43
N GLY A 97 4.10 3.75 1.69
CA GLY A 97 3.12 3.32 0.70
C GLY A 97 3.03 1.80 0.58
N ILE A 98 2.24 1.34 -0.37
CA ILE A 98 2.05 -0.08 -0.65
C ILE A 98 2.22 -0.34 -2.13
N GLY A 99 2.49 -1.60 -2.47
CA GLY A 99 2.56 -2.03 -3.85
C GLY A 99 3.90 -1.76 -4.49
N ASP A 100 3.90 -1.86 -5.81
CA ASP A 100 5.10 -1.66 -6.61
C ASP A 100 5.32 -0.17 -6.87
N GLY A 101 6.55 0.21 -7.10
CA GLY A 101 6.88 1.59 -7.42
C GLY A 101 6.94 2.52 -6.22
N ARG A 102 7.04 1.99 -4.99
CA ARG A 102 7.07 2.83 -3.79
C ARG A 102 8.25 3.79 -3.76
N SER A 103 9.36 3.39 -4.32
CA SER A 103 10.57 4.23 -4.33
C SER A 103 10.42 5.47 -5.21
N ILE A 104 9.45 5.47 -6.11
CA ILE A 104 9.18 6.62 -6.97
C ILE A 104 7.86 7.31 -6.62
N GLY A 105 7.35 7.04 -5.43
CA GLY A 105 6.21 7.74 -4.88
C GLY A 105 4.86 7.08 -5.08
N PHE A 106 4.82 5.90 -5.69
CA PHE A 106 3.55 5.18 -5.85
C PHE A 106 3.13 4.54 -4.54
N GLY A 107 1.82 4.38 -4.38
CA GLY A 107 1.25 3.62 -3.27
C GLY A 107 1.07 4.38 -1.97
N ARG A 108 1.38 5.67 -1.94
CA ARG A 108 1.15 6.48 -0.75
C ARG A 108 -0.33 6.58 -0.49
N PHE A 109 -0.71 6.61 0.78
CA PHE A 109 -2.12 6.64 1.14
C PHE A 109 -2.33 7.35 2.47
N THR A 110 -3.59 7.72 2.73
CA THR A 110 -4.02 8.21 4.03
C THR A 110 -5.02 7.22 4.60
N VAL A 111 -5.09 7.16 5.92
CA VAL A 111 -6.07 6.31 6.60
C VAL A 111 -7.33 7.16 6.79
N GLU A 112 -8.39 6.81 6.05
CA GLU A 112 -9.65 7.55 6.12
C GLU A 112 -10.49 7.11 7.29
N GLU A 113 -10.41 5.83 7.63
CA GLU A 113 -11.24 5.26 8.68
C GLU A 113 -10.51 4.10 9.33
N PHE A 114 -10.49 4.07 10.65
CA PHE A 114 -9.83 3.02 11.41
C PHE A 114 -10.78 2.59 12.52
N GLN A 115 -11.37 1.39 12.39
CA GLN A 115 -12.35 0.90 13.34
C GLN A 115 -11.90 -0.41 13.95
N LEU A 116 -12.13 -0.55 15.25
CA LEU A 116 -11.95 -1.82 15.93
C LEU A 116 -13.20 -2.65 15.75
N VAL A 117 -13.02 -3.88 15.29
CA VAL A 117 -14.13 -4.82 15.19
C VAL A 117 -14.00 -5.79 16.34
N THR A 118 -15.05 -5.86 17.14
CA THR A 118 -15.06 -6.75 18.27
C THR A 118 -15.31 -8.17 17.79
N ASP A 119 -14.43 -9.05 18.21
CA ASP A 119 -14.60 -10.43 17.91
C ASP A 119 -15.58 -11.04 18.82
N ARG A 120 -16.24 -11.85 18.46
CA ARG A 120 -17.13 -12.38 19.33
C ARG A 120 -17.05 -13.58 19.44
#